data_066d5bc017fa894a1c9a86018f756165
#
_entry.id   066d5bc017fa894a1c9a86018f756165
#
_cell.length_a   1.000
_cell.length_b   1.000
_cell.length_c   1.000
_cell.angle_alpha   90.00
_cell.angle_beta   90.00
_cell.angle_gamma   90.00
#
_symmetry.space_group_name_H-M   'P 1'
#
loop_
_entity.id
_entity.type
_entity.pdbx_description
1 polymer ?
#
loop_
_entity_poly.entity_id
_entity_poly.type
_entity_poly.pdbx_seq_one_letter_code
_entity_poly.pdbx_strand_id
1 'polypeptide(L)'
;MIDPKTFTVIGTYPTGREPQHVVPSWDLKTLWVNDDIGNDMVPMDPITGMPGKRVQVEDPYNLYFTPDGAHALVMAERMRRIDVRNPRTMALERSLSVPCHGVNHADYSGDLSFFVASCEFSGKLLVINRDATRLTKVINLNSTKAPGALSAKKAMRMGGPTGNLQPGASAMPQDVRLTPDGARFLVADMLRSGIWVINAKTQRVERFIPTGKGAHGIYPDREGRRIFVSNRGEGSISVLDASSLAITATWRIPGGGSPDMGGVTADGTQLWLSGRYHAEVYVLNTTSGALIKRIKVNAGPHGLLVWPQPGAFSLGHTGNTR
;
A
#
# COMPACT_ATOMS: atom_id res chain seq x y z
N MET A 1 -19.17 -0.32 -2.29
CA MET A 1 -19.11 -1.67 -1.68
C MET A 1 -19.47 -2.70 -2.73
N ILE A 2 -18.74 -3.82 -2.75
CA ILE A 2 -18.92 -4.90 -3.73
C ILE A 2 -19.16 -6.20 -2.97
N ASP A 3 -20.15 -6.96 -3.36
CA ASP A 3 -20.39 -8.32 -2.83
C ASP A 3 -19.41 -9.31 -3.49
N PRO A 4 -18.54 -9.97 -2.72
CA PRO A 4 -17.56 -10.90 -3.28
C PRO A 4 -18.16 -12.21 -3.81
N LYS A 5 -19.40 -12.54 -3.48
CA LYS A 5 -20.08 -13.74 -3.98
C LYS A 5 -20.71 -13.53 -5.34
N THR A 6 -21.32 -12.37 -5.54
CA THR A 6 -22.03 -12.02 -6.78
C THR A 6 -21.21 -11.15 -7.73
N PHE A 7 -20.10 -10.57 -7.25
CA PHE A 7 -19.27 -9.60 -7.97
C PHE A 7 -20.04 -8.34 -8.41
N THR A 8 -21.04 -7.94 -7.65
CA THR A 8 -21.89 -6.79 -7.96
C THR A 8 -21.62 -5.64 -6.99
N VAL A 9 -21.74 -4.41 -7.49
CA VAL A 9 -21.74 -3.21 -6.63
C VAL A 9 -23.07 -3.16 -5.89
N ILE A 10 -23.03 -3.27 -4.56
CA ILE A 10 -24.22 -3.31 -3.68
C ILE A 10 -24.45 -2.00 -2.92
N GLY A 11 -23.50 -1.07 -2.98
CA GLY A 11 -23.63 0.23 -2.37
C GLY A 11 -22.55 1.21 -2.82
N THR A 12 -22.93 2.48 -2.93
CA THR A 12 -22.02 3.60 -3.16
C THR A 12 -22.35 4.67 -2.12
N TYR A 13 -21.35 5.10 -1.38
CA TYR A 13 -21.52 6.03 -0.27
C TYR A 13 -20.65 7.28 -0.52
N PRO A 14 -21.22 8.49 -0.40
CA PRO A 14 -20.44 9.71 -0.45
C PRO A 14 -19.57 9.80 0.82
N THR A 15 -18.26 9.81 0.62
CA THR A 15 -17.31 10.04 1.70
C THR A 15 -16.81 11.49 1.66
N GLY A 16 -15.67 11.77 1.08
CA GLY A 16 -15.11 13.11 0.97
C GLY A 16 -14.53 13.38 -0.41
N ARG A 17 -13.54 14.25 -0.44
CA ARG A 17 -12.82 14.57 -1.67
C ARG A 17 -11.56 13.74 -1.75
N GLU A 18 -11.42 12.98 -2.82
CA GLU A 18 -10.27 12.12 -3.12
C GLU A 18 -10.04 11.04 -2.04
N PRO A 19 -10.98 10.08 -1.90
CA PRO A 19 -10.77 8.94 -1.01
C PRO A 19 -9.60 8.09 -1.52
N GLN A 20 -8.52 8.00 -0.72
CA GLN A 20 -7.31 7.29 -1.09
C GLN A 20 -7.35 5.84 -0.61
N HIS A 21 -7.61 5.62 0.66
CA HIS A 21 -7.57 4.30 1.26
C HIS A 21 -8.77 4.01 2.17
N VAL A 22 -9.11 2.72 2.26
CA VAL A 22 -10.02 2.18 3.28
C VAL A 22 -9.21 1.28 4.20
N VAL A 23 -9.18 1.61 5.48
CA VAL A 23 -8.28 0.98 6.45
C VAL A 23 -9.07 0.48 7.66
N PRO A 24 -8.93 -0.81 8.06
CA PRO A 24 -9.56 -1.30 9.29
C PRO A 24 -8.93 -0.65 10.52
N SER A 25 -9.74 -0.28 11.50
CA SER A 25 -9.25 0.11 12.82
C SER A 25 -8.47 -1.03 13.48
N TRP A 26 -7.62 -0.69 14.46
CA TRP A 26 -6.81 -1.68 15.15
C TRP A 26 -7.62 -2.85 15.70
N ASP A 27 -8.79 -2.56 16.30
CA ASP A 27 -9.69 -3.56 16.89
C ASP A 27 -10.67 -4.20 15.87
N LEU A 28 -10.49 -3.91 14.57
CA LEU A 28 -11.28 -4.44 13.45
C LEU A 28 -12.79 -4.08 13.50
N LYS A 29 -13.18 -3.09 14.30
CA LYS A 29 -14.59 -2.71 14.50
C LYS A 29 -15.07 -1.55 13.63
N THR A 30 -14.15 -0.88 12.94
CA THR A 30 -14.45 0.28 12.09
C THR A 30 -13.58 0.20 10.84
N LEU A 31 -14.13 0.58 9.69
CA LEU A 31 -13.34 0.84 8.48
C LEU A 31 -13.22 2.36 8.31
N TRP A 32 -12.00 2.87 8.24
CA TRP A 32 -11.74 4.30 8.02
C TRP A 32 -11.50 4.58 6.55
N VAL A 33 -12.32 5.44 5.96
CA VAL A 33 -12.05 6.00 4.62
C VAL A 33 -11.26 7.27 4.80
N ASN A 34 -10.11 7.35 4.15
CA ASN A 34 -9.20 8.49 4.23
C ASN A 34 -9.44 9.38 3.01
N ASP A 35 -9.98 10.57 3.22
CA ASP A 35 -10.29 11.55 2.16
C ASP A 35 -9.18 12.62 2.13
N ASP A 36 -8.12 12.38 1.36
CA ASP A 36 -6.88 13.14 1.38
C ASP A 36 -7.10 14.65 1.12
N ILE A 37 -7.63 15.01 -0.04
CA ILE A 37 -7.92 16.43 -0.38
C ILE A 37 -9.10 16.98 0.43
N GLY A 38 -9.96 16.10 0.93
CA GLY A 38 -11.08 16.46 1.81
C GLY A 38 -10.62 16.95 3.17
N ASN A 39 -9.42 16.54 3.61
CA ASN A 39 -8.92 16.73 4.97
C ASN A 39 -9.88 16.16 6.03
N ASP A 40 -10.41 15.01 5.75
CA ASP A 40 -11.31 14.31 6.68
C ASP A 40 -11.21 12.81 6.55
N MET A 41 -11.76 12.11 7.52
CA MET A 41 -11.91 10.65 7.53
C MET A 41 -13.34 10.28 7.86
N VAL A 42 -13.86 9.24 7.20
CA VAL A 42 -15.22 8.75 7.43
C VAL A 42 -15.13 7.34 8.02
N PRO A 43 -15.62 7.13 9.27
CA PRO A 43 -15.77 5.79 9.81
C PRO A 43 -16.93 5.08 9.11
N MET A 44 -16.74 3.83 8.76
CA MET A 44 -17.79 2.98 8.17
C MET A 44 -17.97 1.73 9.01
N ASP A 45 -19.20 1.31 9.16
CA ASP A 45 -19.51 0.03 9.79
C ASP A 45 -18.99 -1.13 8.91
N PRO A 46 -18.18 -2.06 9.43
CA PRO A 46 -17.56 -3.11 8.63
C PRO A 46 -18.54 -4.21 8.18
N ILE A 47 -19.76 -4.26 8.72
CA ILE A 47 -20.78 -5.25 8.37
C ILE A 47 -21.75 -4.67 7.35
N THR A 48 -22.29 -3.49 7.63
CA THR A 48 -23.32 -2.85 6.79
C THR A 48 -22.73 -1.94 5.71
N GLY A 49 -21.49 -1.49 5.88
CA GLY A 49 -20.86 -0.48 5.04
C GLY A 49 -21.44 0.93 5.20
N MET A 50 -22.30 1.15 6.20
CA MET A 50 -22.91 2.47 6.40
C MET A 50 -21.87 3.46 6.94
N PRO A 51 -21.81 4.69 6.37
CA PRO A 51 -20.91 5.72 6.86
C PRO A 51 -21.42 6.34 8.17
N GLY A 52 -20.49 6.58 9.09
CA GLY A 52 -20.74 7.34 10.30
C GLY A 52 -20.44 8.83 10.13
N LYS A 53 -20.32 9.53 11.24
CA LYS A 53 -20.04 10.97 11.24
C LYS A 53 -18.60 11.22 10.80
N ARG A 54 -18.42 12.08 9.82
CA ARG A 54 -17.12 12.55 9.31
C ARG A 54 -16.28 13.20 10.42
N VAL A 55 -14.99 12.91 10.45
CA VAL A 55 -14.02 13.46 11.40
C VAL A 55 -13.00 14.28 10.66
N GLN A 56 -12.73 15.51 11.11
CA GLN A 56 -11.73 16.39 10.53
C GLN A 56 -10.32 15.86 10.85
N VAL A 57 -9.58 15.52 9.82
CA VAL A 57 -8.19 15.07 9.89
C VAL A 57 -7.45 15.69 8.71
N GLU A 58 -6.41 16.46 8.98
CA GLU A 58 -5.66 17.13 7.95
C GLU A 58 -4.79 16.15 7.17
N ASP A 59 -4.89 16.16 5.83
CA ASP A 59 -4.04 15.42 4.91
C ASP A 59 -3.94 13.90 5.18
N PRO A 60 -5.06 13.17 5.33
CA PRO A 60 -5.04 11.76 5.71
C PRO A 60 -4.82 10.86 4.49
N TYR A 61 -3.62 10.82 3.94
CA TYR A 61 -3.34 9.96 2.79
C TYR A 61 -3.52 8.48 3.15
N ASN A 62 -2.89 8.04 4.25
CA ASN A 62 -2.98 6.64 4.70
C ASN A 62 -3.02 6.53 6.23
N LEU A 63 -3.45 5.39 6.75
CA LEU A 63 -3.64 5.13 8.17
C LEU A 63 -2.96 3.83 8.60
N TYR A 64 -2.25 3.91 9.73
CA TYR A 64 -1.65 2.79 10.43
C TYR A 64 -1.95 2.86 11.92
N PHE A 65 -1.59 1.83 12.65
CA PHE A 65 -1.76 1.78 14.11
C PHE A 65 -0.49 1.26 14.76
N THR A 66 -0.20 1.76 15.98
CA THR A 66 0.83 1.13 16.82
C THR A 66 0.43 -0.28 17.19
N PRO A 67 1.38 -1.21 17.37
CA PRO A 67 1.08 -2.63 17.61
C PRO A 67 0.21 -2.91 18.85
N ASP A 68 0.24 -2.04 19.83
CA ASP A 68 -0.61 -2.10 21.03
C ASP A 68 -1.98 -1.45 20.87
N GLY A 69 -2.23 -0.83 19.70
CA GLY A 69 -3.47 -0.10 19.43
C GLY A 69 -3.62 1.20 20.21
N ALA A 70 -2.55 1.66 20.87
CA ALA A 70 -2.62 2.89 21.68
C ALA A 70 -2.76 4.14 20.81
N HIS A 71 -2.20 4.15 19.59
CA HIS A 71 -2.21 5.29 18.68
C HIS A 71 -2.57 4.91 17.26
N ALA A 72 -3.23 5.82 16.56
CA ALA A 72 -3.36 5.85 15.10
C ALA A 72 -2.23 6.70 14.51
N LEU A 73 -1.68 6.27 13.38
CA LEU A 73 -0.60 6.94 12.66
C LEU A 73 -1.12 7.36 11.28
N VAL A 74 -1.42 8.64 11.10
CA VAL A 74 -1.87 9.20 9.84
C VAL A 74 -0.67 9.70 9.03
N MET A 75 -0.51 9.17 7.83
CA MET A 75 0.51 9.65 6.88
C MET A 75 0.01 10.92 6.22
N ALA A 76 0.46 12.07 6.70
CA ALA A 76 0.14 13.38 6.16
C ALA A 76 1.18 13.74 5.07
N GLU A 77 0.91 13.27 3.87
CA GLU A 77 1.84 13.21 2.73
C GLU A 77 2.31 14.59 2.29
N ARG A 78 1.36 15.51 2.06
CA ARG A 78 1.62 16.89 1.63
C ARG A 78 2.24 17.72 2.74
N MET A 79 1.86 17.44 3.99
CA MET A 79 2.34 18.13 5.19
C MET A 79 3.71 17.64 5.66
N ARG A 80 4.23 16.55 5.05
CA ARG A 80 5.55 15.98 5.35
C ARG A 80 5.72 15.64 6.83
N ARG A 81 4.71 14.92 7.36
CA ARG A 81 4.72 14.50 8.76
C ARG A 81 3.88 13.23 8.93
N ILE A 82 4.06 12.57 10.05
CA ILE A 82 3.20 11.50 10.54
C ILE A 82 2.48 12.04 11.77
N ASP A 83 1.17 12.14 11.68
CA ASP A 83 0.34 12.55 12.81
C ASP A 83 0.01 11.34 13.68
N VAL A 84 0.34 11.44 14.96
CA VAL A 84 -0.02 10.46 15.98
C VAL A 84 -1.30 10.92 16.64
N ARG A 85 -2.33 10.09 16.60
CA ARG A 85 -3.70 10.43 16.94
C ARG A 85 -4.31 9.39 17.86
N ASN A 86 -5.34 9.80 18.59
CA ASN A 86 -6.18 8.86 19.33
C ASN A 86 -6.86 7.88 18.33
N PRO A 87 -6.75 6.55 18.50
CA PRO A 87 -7.18 5.57 17.49
C PRO A 87 -8.70 5.48 17.33
N ARG A 88 -9.48 6.03 18.26
CA ARG A 88 -10.95 5.99 18.24
C ARG A 88 -11.58 7.31 17.79
N THR A 89 -11.01 8.42 18.24
CA THR A 89 -11.56 9.76 17.96
C THR A 89 -10.85 10.49 16.83
N MET A 90 -9.69 10.01 16.42
CA MET A 90 -8.75 10.67 15.49
C MET A 90 -8.28 12.05 15.98
N ALA A 91 -8.47 12.39 17.26
CA ALA A 91 -7.93 13.62 17.84
C ALA A 91 -6.38 13.61 17.74
N LEU A 92 -5.79 14.71 17.28
CA LEU A 92 -4.34 14.86 17.16
C LEU A 92 -3.69 14.89 18.56
N GLU A 93 -2.68 14.08 18.77
CA GLU A 93 -1.88 14.05 20.00
C GLU A 93 -0.49 14.67 19.81
N ARG A 94 0.17 14.34 18.71
CA ARG A 94 1.48 14.89 18.32
C ARG A 94 1.75 14.63 16.84
N SER A 95 2.80 15.25 16.32
CA SER A 95 3.27 15.03 14.95
C SER A 95 4.78 14.76 14.93
N LEU A 96 5.20 13.86 14.06
CA LEU A 96 6.59 13.62 13.71
C LEU A 96 6.86 14.19 12.32
N SER A 97 7.61 15.30 12.24
CA SER A 97 8.05 15.85 10.96
C SER A 97 9.04 14.91 10.26
N VAL A 98 8.93 14.77 8.93
CA VAL A 98 9.81 13.91 8.15
C VAL A 98 10.54 14.68 7.05
N PRO A 99 11.81 14.32 6.72
CA PRO A 99 12.65 15.05 5.78
C PRO A 99 12.41 14.59 4.33
N CYS A 100 11.15 14.39 3.94
CA CYS A 100 10.80 13.92 2.59
C CYS A 100 9.42 14.40 2.16
N HIS A 101 9.12 14.26 0.89
CA HIS A 101 7.81 14.48 0.29
C HIS A 101 7.19 13.14 -0.08
N GLY A 102 5.90 13.00 0.13
CA GLY A 102 5.17 11.79 -0.22
C GLY A 102 5.30 10.66 0.80
N VAL A 103 5.30 10.94 2.11
CA VAL A 103 5.25 9.87 3.12
C VAL A 103 3.87 9.21 3.07
N ASN A 104 3.80 7.92 2.63
CA ASN A 104 2.50 7.34 2.31
C ASN A 104 2.31 5.88 2.73
N HIS A 105 3.16 4.94 2.36
CA HIS A 105 2.99 3.53 2.69
C HIS A 105 4.01 3.05 3.72
N ALA A 106 3.61 2.11 4.58
CA ALA A 106 4.50 1.58 5.61
C ALA A 106 4.17 0.12 5.97
N ASP A 107 5.15 -0.58 6.54
CA ASP A 107 4.94 -1.84 7.24
C ASP A 107 5.89 -1.97 8.42
N TYR A 108 5.45 -2.69 9.45
CA TYR A 108 6.22 -2.97 10.66
C TYR A 108 7.22 -4.10 10.47
N SER A 109 8.32 -4.05 11.21
CA SER A 109 9.25 -5.17 11.37
C SER A 109 8.57 -6.39 12.00
N GLY A 110 9.16 -7.56 11.84
CA GLY A 110 8.59 -8.80 12.39
C GLY A 110 8.47 -8.80 13.91
N ASP A 111 9.39 -8.12 14.60
CA ASP A 111 9.38 -7.94 16.05
C ASP A 111 8.57 -6.71 16.51
N LEU A 112 7.95 -5.98 15.57
CA LEU A 112 7.15 -4.79 15.80
C LEU A 112 7.90 -3.63 16.51
N SER A 113 9.23 -3.61 16.47
CA SER A 113 10.04 -2.60 17.15
C SER A 113 10.21 -1.31 16.34
N PHE A 114 10.02 -1.37 15.03
CA PHE A 114 10.07 -0.23 14.11
C PHE A 114 9.20 -0.50 12.89
N PHE A 115 8.99 0.51 12.07
CA PHE A 115 8.41 0.37 10.75
C PHE A 115 9.24 1.11 9.69
N VAL A 116 9.07 0.69 8.44
CA VAL A 116 9.65 1.35 7.27
C VAL A 116 8.53 2.04 6.52
N ALA A 117 8.70 3.33 6.22
CA ALA A 117 7.75 4.11 5.43
C ALA A 117 8.38 4.60 4.12
N SER A 118 7.60 4.58 3.04
CA SER A 118 8.02 5.13 1.74
C SER A 118 7.79 6.63 1.67
N CYS A 119 8.66 7.32 0.92
CA CYS A 119 8.53 8.72 0.55
C CYS A 119 8.49 8.81 -0.98
N GLU A 120 7.32 8.71 -1.53
CA GLU A 120 7.05 8.55 -2.96
C GLU A 120 7.79 9.57 -3.82
N PHE A 121 7.63 10.85 -3.51
CA PHE A 121 8.14 11.91 -4.37
C PHE A 121 9.60 12.29 -4.10
N SER A 122 10.22 11.72 -3.09
CA SER A 122 11.62 11.97 -2.73
C SER A 122 12.55 10.80 -3.00
N GLY A 123 12.03 9.64 -3.39
CA GLY A 123 12.83 8.43 -3.62
C GLY A 123 13.58 7.98 -2.36
N LYS A 124 12.95 8.07 -1.21
CA LYS A 124 13.54 7.74 0.10
C LYS A 124 12.65 6.76 0.86
N LEU A 125 13.26 6.05 1.81
CA LEU A 125 12.55 5.30 2.84
C LEU A 125 12.96 5.84 4.21
N LEU A 126 12.03 5.81 5.13
CA LEU A 126 12.22 6.21 6.52
C LEU A 126 12.12 4.97 7.41
N VAL A 127 13.06 4.82 8.33
CA VAL A 127 12.97 3.85 9.42
C VAL A 127 12.59 4.63 10.67
N ILE A 128 11.45 4.29 11.26
CA ILE A 128 10.85 5.02 12.36
C ILE A 128 10.59 4.04 13.49
N ASN A 129 10.85 4.45 14.73
CA ASN A 129 10.59 3.60 15.88
C ASN A 129 9.09 3.30 16.04
N ARG A 130 8.77 2.23 16.73
CA ARG A 130 7.45 1.63 16.91
C ARG A 130 6.30 2.65 17.09
N ASP A 131 6.52 3.66 17.94
CA ASP A 131 5.48 4.59 18.38
C ASP A 131 5.52 5.93 17.62
N ALA A 132 6.25 5.99 16.50
CA ALA A 132 6.43 7.21 15.71
C ALA A 132 6.88 8.44 16.53
N THR A 133 7.77 8.22 17.48
CA THR A 133 8.37 9.32 18.26
C THR A 133 9.69 9.81 17.68
N ARG A 134 10.34 8.99 16.85
CA ARG A 134 11.67 9.28 16.31
C ARG A 134 11.93 8.62 14.98
N LEU A 135 12.43 9.42 14.03
CA LEU A 135 13.07 8.94 12.82
C LEU A 135 14.48 8.42 13.17
N THR A 136 14.76 7.14 12.87
CA THR A 136 16.05 6.51 13.22
C THR A 136 17.00 6.44 12.05
N LYS A 137 16.47 6.35 10.82
CA LYS A 137 17.30 6.25 9.60
C LYS A 137 16.54 6.72 8.36
N VAL A 138 17.29 7.26 7.40
CA VAL A 138 16.81 7.53 6.04
C VAL A 138 17.60 6.66 5.07
N ILE A 139 16.91 5.94 4.19
CA ILE A 139 17.49 5.15 3.11
C ILE A 139 17.23 5.90 1.80
N ASN A 140 18.27 6.32 1.11
CA ASN A 140 18.16 7.06 -0.14
C ASN A 140 18.26 6.10 -1.33
N LEU A 141 17.13 5.87 -2.01
CA LEU A 141 17.06 4.98 -3.18
C LEU A 141 17.58 5.64 -4.47
N ASN A 142 17.64 6.96 -4.53
CA ASN A 142 18.06 7.70 -5.73
C ASN A 142 19.52 7.42 -6.12
N SER A 143 20.39 7.34 -5.13
CA SER A 143 21.84 7.10 -5.32
C SER A 143 22.22 5.62 -5.20
N THR A 144 21.27 4.76 -4.87
CA THR A 144 21.56 3.35 -4.63
C THR A 144 21.83 2.63 -5.94
N LYS A 145 23.04 2.10 -6.07
CA LYS A 145 23.44 1.16 -7.11
C LYS A 145 23.16 -0.25 -6.62
N ALA A 146 21.96 -0.75 -6.91
CA ALA A 146 21.60 -2.13 -6.59
C ALA A 146 21.64 -2.99 -7.86
N PRO A 147 22.07 -4.25 -7.79
CA PRO A 147 21.93 -5.18 -8.90
C PRO A 147 20.48 -5.21 -9.41
N GLY A 148 20.31 -5.15 -10.74
CA GLY A 148 19.01 -5.16 -11.40
C GLY A 148 18.32 -3.80 -11.53
N ALA A 149 18.74 -2.76 -10.81
CA ALA A 149 18.08 -1.46 -10.89
C ALA A 149 18.30 -0.77 -12.24
N LEU A 150 17.22 -0.29 -12.85
CA LEU A 150 17.32 0.56 -14.04
C LEU A 150 17.99 1.89 -13.69
N SER A 151 18.76 2.44 -14.64
CA SER A 151 19.25 3.81 -14.49
C SER A 151 18.08 4.80 -14.42
N ALA A 152 18.23 5.88 -13.66
CA ALA A 152 17.21 6.93 -13.53
C ALA A 152 16.73 7.45 -14.89
N LYS A 153 17.66 7.69 -15.83
CA LYS A 153 17.34 8.15 -17.19
C LYS A 153 16.47 7.15 -17.96
N LYS A 154 16.71 5.84 -17.80
CA LYS A 154 15.91 4.79 -18.44
C LYS A 154 14.54 4.67 -17.78
N ALA A 155 14.48 4.75 -16.45
CA ALA A 155 13.23 4.71 -15.69
C ALA A 155 12.29 5.88 -16.07
N MET A 156 12.79 7.11 -16.12
CA MET A 156 12.01 8.29 -16.52
C MET A 156 11.44 8.22 -17.95
N ARG A 157 12.12 7.52 -18.87
CA ARG A 157 11.63 7.30 -20.23
C ARG A 157 10.46 6.32 -20.33
N MET A 158 10.22 5.54 -19.28
CA MET A 158 9.14 4.54 -19.26
C MET A 158 7.76 5.10 -18.84
N GLY A 159 7.66 6.40 -18.52
CA GLY A 159 6.40 7.13 -18.49
C GLY A 159 5.50 6.86 -17.26
N GLY A 160 6.08 6.87 -16.05
CA GLY A 160 5.26 6.99 -14.83
C GLY A 160 4.80 8.44 -14.62
N PRO A 161 3.74 8.69 -13.81
CA PRO A 161 3.35 10.04 -13.42
C PRO A 161 4.47 10.67 -12.58
N THR A 162 5.10 11.69 -13.11
CA THR A 162 6.27 12.34 -12.49
C THR A 162 5.95 13.71 -11.89
N GLY A 163 4.68 14.14 -11.95
CA GLY A 163 4.26 15.51 -11.66
C GLY A 163 4.65 16.06 -10.29
N ASN A 164 4.76 15.19 -9.28
CA ASN A 164 5.12 15.58 -7.91
C ASN A 164 6.56 15.18 -7.50
N LEU A 165 7.33 14.57 -8.41
CA LEU A 165 8.71 14.19 -8.12
C LEU A 165 9.57 15.40 -7.79
N GLN A 166 10.28 15.32 -6.68
CA GLN A 166 11.21 16.36 -6.28
C GLN A 166 12.46 16.38 -7.17
N PRO A 167 13.09 17.55 -7.35
CA PRO A 167 14.33 17.65 -8.10
C PRO A 167 15.39 16.65 -7.59
N GLY A 168 15.98 15.88 -8.51
CA GLY A 168 16.97 14.85 -8.20
C GLY A 168 16.38 13.50 -7.75
N ALA A 169 15.07 13.37 -7.59
CA ALA A 169 14.45 12.08 -7.34
C ALA A 169 14.50 11.22 -8.61
N SER A 170 14.86 9.96 -8.45
CA SER A 170 15.00 8.97 -9.53
C SER A 170 14.44 7.60 -9.14
N ALA A 171 13.74 7.54 -8.04
CA ALA A 171 12.96 6.43 -7.52
C ALA A 171 11.61 6.97 -7.04
N MET A 172 10.57 6.15 -7.12
CA MET A 172 9.21 6.48 -6.69
C MET A 172 8.66 5.31 -5.86
N PRO A 173 9.15 5.15 -4.61
CA PRO A 173 8.73 4.05 -3.76
C PRO A 173 7.26 4.18 -3.37
N GLN A 174 6.53 3.07 -3.51
CA GLN A 174 5.11 2.91 -3.23
C GLN A 174 4.91 2.00 -2.03
N ASP A 175 4.11 0.93 -2.19
CA ASP A 175 3.82 -0.01 -1.13
C ASP A 175 5.09 -0.59 -0.50
N VAL A 176 5.04 -0.75 0.81
CA VAL A 176 6.07 -1.38 1.63
C VAL A 176 5.46 -2.61 2.27
N ARG A 177 6.09 -3.75 2.13
CA ARG A 177 5.60 -5.00 2.69
C ARG A 177 6.72 -5.85 3.28
N LEU A 178 6.54 -6.30 4.52
CA LEU A 178 7.42 -7.27 5.14
C LEU A 178 7.21 -8.65 4.46
N THR A 179 8.30 -9.36 4.19
CA THR A 179 8.21 -10.75 3.72
C THR A 179 7.63 -11.67 4.80
N PRO A 180 6.96 -12.77 4.42
CA PRO A 180 6.34 -13.68 5.39
C PRO A 180 7.30 -14.23 6.45
N ASP A 181 8.58 -14.41 6.11
CA ASP A 181 9.66 -14.82 7.03
C ASP A 181 10.16 -13.69 7.95
N GLY A 182 9.70 -12.47 7.76
CA GLY A 182 10.14 -11.29 8.52
C GLY A 182 11.56 -10.81 8.21
N ALA A 183 12.24 -11.40 7.24
CA ALA A 183 13.67 -11.14 7.01
C ALA A 183 13.92 -9.89 6.16
N ARG A 184 12.94 -9.47 5.33
CA ARG A 184 13.11 -8.38 4.37
C ARG A 184 11.86 -7.52 4.26
N PHE A 185 12.07 -6.24 3.95
CA PHE A 185 11.02 -5.41 3.39
C PHE A 185 11.13 -5.37 1.87
N LEU A 186 10.02 -5.53 1.19
CA LEU A 186 9.86 -5.31 -0.22
C LEU A 186 9.23 -3.94 -0.43
N VAL A 187 9.79 -3.14 -1.33
CA VAL A 187 9.27 -1.81 -1.63
C VAL A 187 9.07 -1.67 -3.13
N ALA A 188 7.83 -1.52 -3.55
CA ALA A 188 7.51 -1.29 -4.95
C ALA A 188 8.06 0.07 -5.40
N ASP A 189 8.62 0.13 -6.60
CA ASP A 189 9.07 1.38 -7.21
C ASP A 189 8.40 1.55 -8.57
N MET A 190 7.45 2.45 -8.62
CA MET A 190 6.64 2.69 -9.80
C MET A 190 7.47 3.27 -10.94
N LEU A 191 8.41 4.15 -10.66
CA LEU A 191 9.26 4.78 -11.66
C LEU A 191 10.27 3.78 -12.23
N ARG A 192 10.89 2.95 -11.38
CA ARG A 192 11.90 1.97 -11.80
C ARG A 192 11.32 0.63 -12.24
N SER A 193 10.01 0.44 -12.07
CA SER A 193 9.30 -0.75 -12.53
C SER A 193 9.84 -2.05 -11.91
N GLY A 194 9.81 -2.12 -10.59
CA GLY A 194 10.29 -3.27 -9.83
C GLY A 194 10.18 -3.07 -8.33
N ILE A 195 10.86 -3.90 -7.59
CA ILE A 195 10.86 -3.88 -6.13
C ILE A 195 12.28 -3.81 -5.56
N TRP A 196 12.46 -2.95 -4.59
CA TRP A 196 13.65 -2.91 -3.75
C TRP A 196 13.53 -3.97 -2.67
N VAL A 197 14.61 -4.68 -2.42
CA VAL A 197 14.73 -5.65 -1.32
C VAL A 197 15.61 -5.04 -0.24
N ILE A 198 15.04 -4.82 0.92
CA ILE A 198 15.69 -4.21 2.07
C ILE A 198 15.82 -5.25 3.19
N ASN A 199 17.02 -5.51 3.65
CA ASN A 199 17.24 -6.38 4.80
C ASN A 199 16.62 -5.77 6.07
N ALA A 200 15.73 -6.48 6.74
CA ALA A 200 15.01 -5.94 7.91
C ALA A 200 15.95 -5.69 9.10
N LYS A 201 16.95 -6.53 9.32
CA LYS A 201 17.89 -6.40 10.44
C LYS A 201 18.90 -5.27 10.23
N THR A 202 19.53 -5.20 9.06
CA THR A 202 20.60 -4.22 8.78
C THR A 202 20.05 -2.91 8.21
N GLN A 203 18.80 -2.91 7.75
CA GLN A 203 18.13 -1.78 7.10
C GLN A 203 18.96 -1.24 5.92
N ARG A 204 19.51 -2.16 5.12
CA ARG A 204 20.28 -1.85 3.91
C ARG A 204 19.61 -2.46 2.70
N VAL A 205 19.72 -1.78 1.56
CA VAL A 205 19.28 -2.32 0.28
C VAL A 205 20.19 -3.51 -0.08
N GLU A 206 19.58 -4.66 -0.34
CA GLU A 206 20.27 -5.88 -0.81
C GLU A 206 20.34 -5.92 -2.34
N ARG A 207 19.18 -5.73 -2.99
CA ARG A 207 19.06 -5.80 -4.46
C ARG A 207 17.80 -5.11 -4.93
N PHE A 208 17.67 -5.02 -6.26
CA PHE A 208 16.44 -4.64 -6.96
C PHE A 208 15.98 -5.78 -7.86
N ILE A 209 14.69 -6.06 -7.88
CA ILE A 209 14.07 -7.09 -8.73
C ILE A 209 13.19 -6.37 -9.76
N PRO A 210 13.56 -6.35 -11.04
CA PRO A 210 12.68 -5.81 -12.08
C PRO A 210 11.38 -6.64 -12.15
N THR A 211 10.24 -5.96 -12.23
CA THR A 211 8.92 -6.55 -12.46
C THR A 211 8.30 -5.98 -13.75
N GLY A 212 7.00 -5.82 -13.82
CA GLY A 212 6.34 -5.09 -14.91
C GLY A 212 6.33 -3.58 -14.68
N LYS A 213 5.96 -2.81 -15.70
CA LYS A 213 5.92 -1.34 -15.62
C LYS A 213 4.97 -0.85 -14.53
N GLY A 214 5.45 0.10 -13.73
CA GLY A 214 4.65 0.77 -12.73
C GLY A 214 4.29 -0.13 -11.55
N ALA A 215 5.28 -0.87 -11.00
CA ALA A 215 5.11 -1.67 -9.79
C ALA A 215 4.51 -0.83 -8.65
N HIS A 216 3.45 -1.32 -7.99
CA HIS A 216 2.70 -0.52 -7.03
C HIS A 216 2.36 -1.25 -5.73
N GLY A 217 1.42 -2.20 -5.72
CA GLY A 217 1.01 -2.93 -4.53
C GLY A 217 1.70 -4.28 -4.38
N ILE A 218 1.91 -4.75 -3.15
CA ILE A 218 2.60 -6.01 -2.82
C ILE A 218 1.73 -6.82 -1.85
N TYR A 219 1.37 -8.04 -2.23
CA TYR A 219 0.42 -8.89 -1.48
C TYR A 219 0.97 -10.30 -1.30
N PRO A 220 1.37 -10.72 -0.10
CA PRO A 220 1.62 -12.13 0.20
C PRO A 220 0.34 -12.96 0.04
N ASP A 221 0.49 -14.21 -0.42
CA ASP A 221 -0.61 -15.17 -0.34
C ASP A 221 -0.82 -15.62 1.12
N ARG A 222 -1.92 -16.30 1.39
CA ARG A 222 -2.29 -16.72 2.76
C ARG A 222 -1.35 -17.76 3.37
N GLU A 223 -0.64 -18.48 2.53
CA GLU A 223 0.29 -19.52 2.96
C GLU A 223 1.72 -18.99 3.09
N GLY A 224 1.96 -17.72 2.75
CA GLY A 224 3.28 -17.11 2.80
C GLY A 224 4.29 -17.70 1.80
N ARG A 225 3.81 -18.38 0.76
CA ARG A 225 4.66 -19.02 -0.24
C ARG A 225 4.90 -18.18 -1.48
N ARG A 226 3.96 -17.29 -1.80
CA ARG A 226 4.02 -16.40 -2.98
C ARG A 226 3.74 -14.96 -2.60
N ILE A 227 4.26 -14.07 -3.42
CA ILE A 227 4.03 -12.64 -3.32
C ILE A 227 3.57 -12.12 -4.67
N PHE A 228 2.44 -11.42 -4.69
CA PHE A 228 1.88 -10.79 -5.87
C PHE A 228 2.26 -9.32 -5.90
N VAL A 229 2.81 -8.85 -7.02
CA VAL A 229 3.16 -7.44 -7.24
C VAL A 229 2.33 -6.91 -8.40
N SER A 230 1.49 -5.91 -8.13
CA SER A 230 0.71 -5.25 -9.18
C SER A 230 1.61 -4.33 -10.02
N ASN A 231 1.51 -4.43 -11.35
CA ASN A 231 2.24 -3.60 -12.30
C ASN A 231 1.24 -2.69 -13.01
N ARG A 232 0.93 -1.55 -12.40
CA ARG A 232 -0.15 -0.64 -12.78
C ARG A 232 -0.01 -0.11 -14.21
N GLY A 233 1.21 0.20 -14.63
CA GLY A 233 1.50 0.74 -15.96
C GLY A 233 1.57 -0.31 -17.08
N GLU A 234 1.58 -1.60 -16.73
CA GLU A 234 1.66 -2.70 -17.72
C GLU A 234 0.36 -3.51 -17.82
N GLY A 235 -0.49 -3.45 -16.81
CA GLY A 235 -1.68 -4.30 -16.74
C GLY A 235 -1.35 -5.76 -16.44
N SER A 236 -0.39 -5.97 -15.54
CA SER A 236 0.06 -7.32 -15.16
C SER A 236 0.29 -7.46 -13.66
N ILE A 237 0.45 -8.69 -13.21
CA ILE A 237 0.84 -9.06 -11.85
C ILE A 237 2.07 -9.96 -11.94
N SER A 238 3.18 -9.56 -11.30
CA SER A 238 4.33 -10.43 -11.12
C SER A 238 4.13 -11.32 -9.90
N VAL A 239 4.37 -12.61 -10.06
CA VAL A 239 4.28 -13.61 -8.98
C VAL A 239 5.68 -14.02 -8.59
N LEU A 240 6.01 -13.82 -7.33
CA LEU A 240 7.30 -14.20 -6.78
C LEU A 240 7.14 -15.38 -5.82
N ASP A 241 8.12 -16.26 -5.80
CA ASP A 241 8.33 -17.18 -4.68
C ASP A 241 8.78 -16.39 -3.46
N ALA A 242 8.12 -16.56 -2.32
CA ALA A 242 8.35 -15.72 -1.15
C ALA A 242 9.71 -15.95 -0.48
N SER A 243 10.32 -17.13 -0.63
CA SER A 243 11.60 -17.48 -0.01
C SER A 243 12.80 -17.00 -0.83
N SER A 244 12.79 -17.28 -2.12
CA SER A 244 13.89 -16.91 -3.05
C SER A 244 13.73 -15.52 -3.64
N LEU A 245 12.50 -14.98 -3.64
CA LEU A 245 12.09 -13.77 -4.33
C LEU A 245 12.31 -13.83 -5.86
N ALA A 246 12.38 -15.03 -6.41
CA ALA A 246 12.43 -15.23 -7.85
C ALA A 246 11.03 -15.04 -8.47
N ILE A 247 10.97 -14.39 -9.63
CA ILE A 247 9.71 -14.28 -10.39
C ILE A 247 9.43 -15.66 -11.00
N THR A 248 8.30 -16.25 -10.61
CA THR A 248 7.85 -17.57 -11.08
C THR A 248 6.79 -17.46 -12.18
N ALA A 249 6.06 -16.36 -12.24
CA ALA A 249 5.06 -16.09 -13.27
C ALA A 249 4.80 -14.60 -13.44
N THR A 250 4.25 -14.24 -14.59
CA THR A 250 3.65 -12.92 -14.84
C THR A 250 2.27 -13.12 -15.42
N TRP A 251 1.24 -12.69 -14.69
CA TRP A 251 -0.15 -12.76 -15.13
C TRP A 251 -0.53 -11.45 -15.80
N ARG A 252 -1.03 -11.51 -17.01
CA ARG A 252 -1.54 -10.34 -17.74
C ARG A 252 -3.05 -10.27 -17.63
N ILE A 253 -3.57 -9.10 -17.36
CA ILE A 253 -5.02 -8.87 -17.37
C ILE A 253 -5.50 -8.91 -18.82
N PRO A 254 -6.35 -9.89 -19.21
CA PRO A 254 -6.84 -10.01 -20.58
C PRO A 254 -7.53 -8.72 -21.05
N GLY A 255 -7.16 -8.19 -22.22
CA GLY A 255 -7.65 -6.91 -22.72
C GLY A 255 -7.01 -5.67 -22.08
N GLY A 256 -5.93 -5.84 -21.32
CA GLY A 256 -5.24 -4.75 -20.61
C GLY A 256 -5.89 -4.39 -19.27
N GLY A 257 -5.28 -3.48 -18.54
CA GLY A 257 -5.74 -3.04 -17.22
C GLY A 257 -4.73 -2.14 -16.53
N SER A 258 -5.07 -1.68 -15.34
CA SER A 258 -4.17 -0.89 -14.47
C SER A 258 -4.29 -1.35 -13.02
N PRO A 259 -3.91 -2.63 -12.73
CA PRO A 259 -4.03 -3.19 -11.38
C PRO A 259 -3.22 -2.36 -10.39
N ASP A 260 -3.87 -1.93 -9.32
CA ASP A 260 -3.32 -0.97 -8.38
C ASP A 260 -3.30 -1.55 -6.97
N MET A 261 -4.18 -1.09 -6.09
CA MET A 261 -4.24 -1.52 -4.69
C MET A 261 -5.34 -2.56 -4.47
N GLY A 262 -5.17 -3.41 -3.45
CA GLY A 262 -6.17 -4.42 -3.13
C GLY A 262 -5.74 -5.41 -2.07
N GLY A 263 -6.04 -6.68 -2.27
CA GLY A 263 -5.68 -7.73 -1.31
C GLY A 263 -6.15 -9.12 -1.72
N VAL A 264 -5.66 -10.09 -0.99
CA VAL A 264 -6.07 -11.49 -1.11
C VAL A 264 -7.25 -11.75 -0.18
N THR A 265 -8.25 -12.50 -0.62
CA THR A 265 -9.40 -12.90 0.22
C THR A 265 -8.95 -13.74 1.43
N ALA A 266 -9.80 -13.80 2.47
CA ALA A 266 -9.47 -14.53 3.69
C ALA A 266 -9.20 -16.02 3.45
N ASP A 267 -9.91 -16.63 2.49
CA ASP A 267 -9.72 -18.02 2.06
C ASP A 267 -8.52 -18.23 1.13
N GLY A 268 -7.83 -17.15 0.73
CA GLY A 268 -6.66 -17.19 -0.12
C GLY A 268 -6.93 -17.45 -1.60
N THR A 269 -8.18 -17.60 -2.03
CA THR A 269 -8.51 -18.08 -3.39
C THR A 269 -8.52 -16.99 -4.45
N GLN A 270 -8.71 -15.72 -4.04
CA GLN A 270 -8.85 -14.61 -4.98
C GLN A 270 -7.94 -13.44 -4.61
N LEU A 271 -7.37 -12.81 -5.63
CA LEU A 271 -6.68 -11.53 -5.55
C LEU A 271 -7.59 -10.46 -6.17
N TRP A 272 -7.96 -9.47 -5.39
CA TRP A 272 -8.77 -8.34 -5.82
C TRP A 272 -7.89 -7.10 -5.94
N LEU A 273 -7.97 -6.41 -7.08
CA LEU A 273 -7.18 -5.20 -7.34
C LEU A 273 -8.06 -4.12 -7.96
N SER A 274 -7.96 -2.89 -7.45
CA SER A 274 -8.52 -1.73 -8.14
C SER A 274 -7.82 -1.50 -9.46
N GLY A 275 -8.54 -0.94 -10.43
CA GLY A 275 -8.04 -0.61 -11.76
C GLY A 275 -8.06 0.90 -11.99
N ARG A 276 -7.09 1.61 -11.43
CA ARG A 276 -7.08 3.07 -11.26
C ARG A 276 -7.43 3.86 -12.52
N TYR A 277 -6.89 3.48 -13.66
CA TYR A 277 -7.09 4.23 -14.92
C TYR A 277 -8.21 3.68 -15.80
N HIS A 278 -8.85 2.57 -15.41
CA HIS A 278 -9.89 1.89 -16.18
C HIS A 278 -11.25 1.91 -15.50
N ALA A 279 -11.37 2.51 -14.30
CA ALA A 279 -12.61 2.54 -13.50
C ALA A 279 -13.19 1.13 -13.28
N GLU A 280 -12.33 0.21 -12.89
CA GLU A 280 -12.65 -1.23 -12.72
C GLU A 280 -12.07 -1.77 -11.41
N VAL A 281 -12.57 -2.93 -11.00
CA VAL A 281 -11.94 -3.82 -10.04
C VAL A 281 -11.73 -5.16 -10.75
N TYR A 282 -10.52 -5.71 -10.60
CA TYR A 282 -10.14 -7.03 -11.15
C TYR A 282 -10.18 -8.07 -10.06
N VAL A 283 -10.78 -9.21 -10.35
CA VAL A 283 -10.76 -10.39 -9.48
C VAL A 283 -10.01 -11.49 -10.21
N LEU A 284 -8.91 -11.96 -9.63
CA LEU A 284 -8.08 -13.01 -10.22
C LEU A 284 -8.05 -14.23 -9.30
N ASN A 285 -7.98 -15.41 -9.90
CA ASN A 285 -7.69 -16.66 -9.17
C ASN A 285 -6.23 -16.66 -8.74
N THR A 286 -5.96 -16.85 -7.45
CA THR A 286 -4.58 -16.80 -6.90
C THR A 286 -3.71 -17.99 -7.31
N THR A 287 -4.29 -19.10 -7.77
CA THR A 287 -3.53 -20.27 -8.21
C THR A 287 -3.11 -20.17 -9.66
N SER A 288 -4.06 -19.84 -10.54
CA SER A 288 -3.84 -19.84 -11.99
C SER A 288 -3.53 -18.47 -12.58
N GLY A 289 -3.84 -17.36 -11.86
CA GLY A 289 -3.80 -16.01 -12.40
C GLY A 289 -4.94 -15.68 -13.37
N ALA A 290 -5.89 -16.61 -13.57
CA ALA A 290 -7.02 -16.38 -14.45
C ALA A 290 -7.90 -15.25 -13.94
N LEU A 291 -8.28 -14.33 -14.83
CA LEU A 291 -9.24 -13.29 -14.54
C LEU A 291 -10.64 -13.91 -14.37
N ILE A 292 -11.17 -13.82 -13.14
CA ILE A 292 -12.51 -14.30 -12.78
C ILE A 292 -13.55 -13.27 -13.20
N LYS A 293 -13.28 -11.98 -12.87
CA LYS A 293 -14.25 -10.90 -13.12
C LYS A 293 -13.56 -9.55 -13.32
N ARG A 294 -14.17 -8.73 -14.19
CA ARG A 294 -14.03 -7.27 -14.22
C ARG A 294 -15.31 -6.65 -13.70
N ILE A 295 -15.20 -5.77 -12.74
CA ILE A 295 -16.32 -5.08 -12.12
C ILE A 295 -16.17 -3.60 -12.41
N LYS A 296 -17.12 -3.01 -13.13
CA LYS A 296 -17.12 -1.56 -13.37
C LYS A 296 -17.46 -0.81 -12.10
N VAL A 297 -16.70 0.24 -11.82
CA VAL A 297 -16.87 1.14 -10.68
C VAL A 297 -16.70 2.59 -11.13
N ASN A 298 -16.78 3.54 -10.21
CA ASN A 298 -16.53 4.96 -10.52
C ASN A 298 -15.05 5.20 -10.88
N ALA A 299 -14.76 6.34 -11.48
CA ALA A 299 -13.43 6.72 -11.95
C ALA A 299 -12.41 6.80 -10.80
N GLY A 300 -11.17 6.40 -11.09
CA GLY A 300 -10.04 6.56 -10.20
C GLY A 300 -10.03 5.68 -8.94
N PRO A 301 -10.57 4.41 -8.95
CA PRO A 301 -10.50 3.56 -7.77
C PRO A 301 -9.03 3.32 -7.38
N HIS A 302 -8.73 3.42 -6.08
CA HIS A 302 -7.37 3.26 -5.55
C HIS A 302 -7.32 2.27 -4.40
N GLY A 303 -7.39 2.72 -3.16
CA GLY A 303 -7.18 1.92 -1.96
C GLY A 303 -8.29 0.91 -1.67
N LEU A 304 -8.42 -0.12 -2.49
CA LEU A 304 -9.38 -1.20 -2.31
C LEU A 304 -9.03 -2.04 -1.09
N LEU A 305 -9.96 -2.12 -0.14
CA LEU A 305 -9.90 -3.08 0.97
C LEU A 305 -10.69 -4.34 0.63
N VAL A 306 -10.06 -5.49 0.78
CA VAL A 306 -10.73 -6.80 0.81
C VAL A 306 -11.05 -7.14 2.26
N TRP A 307 -12.33 -7.33 2.58
CA TRP A 307 -12.80 -7.51 3.94
C TRP A 307 -13.80 -8.69 4.04
N PRO A 308 -13.83 -9.48 5.15
CA PRO A 308 -12.90 -9.42 6.28
C PRO A 308 -11.50 -9.98 5.97
N GLN A 309 -10.53 -9.65 6.82
CA GLN A 309 -9.18 -10.18 6.80
C GLN A 309 -8.93 -11.08 8.01
N PRO A 310 -8.14 -12.16 7.91
CA PRO A 310 -7.72 -12.94 9.07
C PRO A 310 -6.75 -12.12 9.93
N GLY A 311 -6.77 -12.36 11.25
CA GLY A 311 -5.89 -11.70 12.22
C GLY A 311 -6.65 -11.23 13.44
N ALA A 312 -5.91 -10.97 14.52
CA ALA A 312 -6.49 -10.51 15.79
C ALA A 312 -6.59 -8.98 15.87
N PHE A 313 -5.73 -8.27 15.16
CA PHE A 313 -5.72 -6.80 15.09
C PHE A 313 -5.13 -6.30 13.77
N SER A 314 -5.43 -5.05 13.44
CA SER A 314 -4.93 -4.39 12.24
C SER A 314 -3.74 -3.48 12.56
N LEU A 315 -2.69 -3.56 11.75
CA LEU A 315 -1.62 -2.55 11.73
C LEU A 315 -1.92 -1.42 10.72
N GLY A 316 -3.04 -1.48 10.04
CA GLY A 316 -3.48 -0.47 9.07
C GLY A 316 -3.46 -0.96 7.63
N HIS A 317 -3.38 -0.03 6.72
CA HIS A 317 -3.25 -0.14 5.26
C HIS A 317 -3.70 -1.47 4.63
N THR A 318 -4.76 -1.44 3.83
CA THR A 318 -5.28 -2.56 3.01
C THR A 318 -5.27 -3.93 3.67
N GLY A 319 -5.63 -4.02 4.97
CA GLY A 319 -5.75 -5.29 5.68
C GLY A 319 -4.42 -5.89 6.13
N ASN A 320 -3.44 -5.07 6.47
CA ASN A 320 -2.23 -5.52 7.18
C ASN A 320 -2.61 -5.92 8.61
N THR A 321 -3.09 -7.15 8.77
CA THR A 321 -3.53 -7.74 10.06
C THR A 321 -2.49 -8.70 10.61
N ARG A 322 -2.48 -8.85 11.94
CA ARG A 322 -1.61 -9.79 12.66
C ARG A 322 -2.43 -10.68 13.59
#